data_ff6b8e28bea9501513452ff7e0639f10
#
_entry.id   ff6b8e28bea9501513452ff7e0639f10
#
_cell.length_a   1.000
_cell.length_b   1.000
_cell.length_c   1.000
_cell.angle_alpha   90.00
_cell.angle_beta   90.00
_cell.angle_gamma   90.00
#
_symmetry.space_group_name_H-M   'P 1'
#
loop_
_entity.id
_entity.type
_entity.pdbx_description
1 polymer ?
#
loop_
_entity_poly.entity_id
_entity_poly.type
_entity_poly.pdbx_seq_one_letter_code
_entity_poly.pdbx_strand_id
1 'polypeptide(L)'
;MAEESSPDQNLLLDESFDGSKPDARLKWLNPPPVAEIRNGWLGVEPADKSDFWRKTVTGESADSGHLLYVEITGDFVAETKVAGDFAHQYDHAGLMLRQDATHWLKADAENDPVGTPTLGVVVTRETSDWSVSRPAPKEYLLRLERRGDLVEVKTSDDGREWSLLRQLTFPLRDPVKVGLFAACPIKAGFHVRFDYLRITRPPAKK
;
A
#
# COMPACT_ATOMS: atom_id res chain seq x y z
N MET A 1 -0.07 9.85 -36.47
CA MET A 1 0.86 10.47 -35.50
C MET A 1 0.15 10.38 -34.15
N ALA A 2 0.59 9.53 -33.25
CA ALA A 2 0.06 9.51 -31.89
C ALA A 2 0.68 10.72 -31.18
N GLU A 3 -0.14 11.62 -30.65
CA GLU A 3 0.29 12.68 -29.75
C GLU A 3 0.93 11.99 -28.52
N GLU A 4 2.23 12.16 -28.33
CA GLU A 4 2.87 11.90 -27.07
C GLU A 4 2.25 12.86 -26.05
N SER A 5 1.37 12.33 -25.18
CA SER A 5 0.83 13.10 -24.08
C SER A 5 1.99 13.57 -23.20
N SER A 6 2.06 14.87 -22.94
CA SER A 6 3.03 15.48 -22.04
C SER A 6 3.07 14.68 -20.71
N PRO A 7 4.25 14.44 -20.10
CA PRO A 7 4.37 13.70 -18.83
C PRO A 7 3.46 14.23 -17.72
N ASP A 8 3.10 15.48 -17.77
CA ASP A 8 2.28 16.17 -16.77
C ASP A 8 0.78 15.81 -16.81
N GLN A 9 0.26 15.35 -17.95
CA GLN A 9 -1.18 15.04 -18.09
C GLN A 9 -1.59 13.71 -17.43
N ASN A 10 -0.63 12.82 -17.15
CA ASN A 10 -0.88 11.52 -16.54
C ASN A 10 -0.63 11.50 -15.03
N LEU A 11 -0.06 12.54 -14.46
CA LEU A 11 0.27 12.61 -13.04
C LEU A 11 -0.96 12.98 -12.22
N LEU A 12 -1.35 12.09 -11.27
CA LEU A 12 -2.46 12.30 -10.34
C LEU A 12 -1.98 12.78 -8.98
N LEU A 13 -0.87 12.19 -8.49
CA LEU A 13 -0.20 12.55 -7.25
C LEU A 13 1.29 12.27 -7.39
N ASP A 14 2.14 13.20 -6.94
CA ASP A 14 3.58 12.99 -6.76
C ASP A 14 3.97 13.54 -5.38
N GLU A 15 3.98 12.67 -4.39
CA GLU A 15 4.38 12.99 -3.03
C GLU A 15 5.74 12.34 -2.74
N SER A 16 6.77 13.16 -2.60
CA SER A 16 8.16 12.75 -2.36
C SER A 16 8.60 12.91 -0.90
N PHE A 17 7.72 13.45 -0.05
CA PHE A 17 8.01 13.74 1.36
C PHE A 17 9.24 14.66 1.59
N ASP A 18 9.58 15.48 0.60
CA ASP A 18 10.66 16.48 0.71
C ASP A 18 10.27 17.74 1.48
N GLY A 19 8.95 17.95 1.65
CA GLY A 19 8.38 19.07 2.39
C GLY A 19 8.31 18.81 3.91
N SER A 20 7.77 19.78 4.63
CA SER A 20 7.49 19.64 6.06
C SER A 20 6.11 19.02 6.36
N LYS A 21 5.27 18.89 5.36
CA LYS A 21 3.92 18.29 5.44
C LYS A 21 3.63 17.56 4.13
N PRO A 22 2.85 16.48 4.17
CA PRO A 22 2.44 15.79 2.96
C PRO A 22 1.49 16.65 2.12
N ASP A 23 1.29 16.28 0.86
CA ASP A 23 0.30 16.89 -0.04
C ASP A 23 -1.07 17.01 0.66
N ALA A 24 -1.69 18.18 0.57
CA ALA A 24 -2.94 18.51 1.28
C ALA A 24 -4.14 17.62 0.87
N ARG A 25 -4.06 16.89 -0.24
CA ARG A 25 -5.08 15.94 -0.69
C ARG A 25 -5.03 14.62 0.08
N LEU A 26 -3.88 14.30 0.70
CA LEU A 26 -3.69 13.09 1.50
C LEU A 26 -4.41 13.20 2.83
N LYS A 27 -5.11 12.14 3.20
CA LYS A 27 -5.91 12.06 4.44
C LYS A 27 -5.59 10.77 5.17
N TRP A 28 -5.64 10.81 6.50
CA TRP A 28 -5.54 9.62 7.31
C TRP A 28 -6.91 8.97 7.57
N LEU A 29 -6.99 7.67 7.30
CA LEU A 29 -7.91 6.76 7.98
C LEU A 29 -7.16 6.19 9.17
N ASN A 30 -7.69 6.37 10.39
CA ASN A 30 -7.02 5.99 11.63
C ASN A 30 -5.60 6.59 11.72
N PRO A 31 -5.43 7.87 12.08
CA PRO A 31 -4.10 8.48 12.20
C PRO A 31 -3.21 7.68 13.17
N PRO A 32 -1.94 7.40 12.82
CA PRO A 32 -1.02 6.71 13.73
C PRO A 32 -0.58 7.62 14.89
N PRO A 33 -0.06 7.05 16.00
CA PRO A 33 0.52 7.83 17.08
C PRO A 33 1.67 8.73 16.64
N VAL A 34 2.50 8.26 15.71
CA VAL A 34 3.61 9.02 15.12
C VAL A 34 3.54 8.95 13.60
N ALA A 35 3.57 10.12 12.96
CA ALA A 35 3.78 10.29 11.53
C ALA A 35 4.61 11.54 11.30
N GLU A 36 5.86 11.38 10.88
CA GLU A 36 6.82 12.48 10.74
C GLU A 36 7.54 12.42 9.39
N ILE A 37 7.66 13.56 8.73
CA ILE A 37 8.53 13.68 7.56
C ILE A 37 9.93 14.10 8.03
N ARG A 38 10.93 13.28 7.67
CA ARG A 38 12.32 13.54 7.97
C ARG A 38 13.23 13.02 6.85
N ASN A 39 14.11 13.86 6.35
CA ASN A 39 15.11 13.53 5.32
C ASN A 39 14.51 12.91 4.07
N GLY A 40 13.37 13.44 3.56
CA GLY A 40 12.71 12.94 2.37
C GLY A 40 11.94 11.62 2.58
N TRP A 41 11.61 11.25 3.82
CA TRP A 41 10.84 10.04 4.14
C TRP A 41 9.69 10.35 5.09
N LEU A 42 8.56 9.73 4.86
CA LEU A 42 7.49 9.65 5.84
C LEU A 42 7.75 8.47 6.78
N GLY A 43 8.13 8.76 8.03
CA GLY A 43 8.23 7.77 9.10
C GLY A 43 6.88 7.56 9.78
N VAL A 44 6.48 6.31 10.02
CA VAL A 44 5.24 5.94 10.70
C VAL A 44 5.53 4.91 11.79
N GLU A 45 4.96 5.15 12.98
CA GLU A 45 4.90 4.15 14.06
C GLU A 45 3.43 3.78 14.28
N PRO A 46 3.00 2.56 13.92
CA PRO A 46 1.63 2.12 14.10
C PRO A 46 1.24 2.00 15.58
N ALA A 47 -0.04 2.20 15.87
CA ALA A 47 -0.59 1.99 17.20
C ALA A 47 -0.57 0.51 17.59
N ASP A 48 -0.39 0.26 18.88
CA ASP A 48 -0.46 -1.08 19.47
C ASP A 48 -1.72 -1.84 19.01
N LYS A 49 -1.55 -3.07 18.54
CA LYS A 49 -2.63 -3.96 18.08
C LYS A 49 -3.48 -3.41 16.94
N SER A 50 -2.89 -2.54 16.11
CA SER A 50 -3.54 -2.08 14.89
C SER A 50 -3.49 -3.13 13.78
N ASP A 51 -4.57 -3.28 13.01
CA ASP A 51 -4.63 -4.25 11.92
C ASP A 51 -5.71 -3.90 10.88
N PHE A 52 -5.56 -4.50 9.68
CA PHE A 52 -6.60 -4.67 8.67
C PHE A 52 -6.74 -6.16 8.38
N TRP A 53 -7.77 -6.79 8.96
CA TRP A 53 -8.07 -8.20 8.80
C TRP A 53 -9.56 -8.49 8.91
N ARG A 54 -10.04 -9.51 8.21
CA ARG A 54 -11.44 -9.91 8.32
C ARG A 54 -11.62 -11.42 8.37
N LYS A 55 -12.12 -11.92 9.48
CA LYS A 55 -12.75 -13.23 9.76
C LYS A 55 -11.88 -14.47 9.52
N THR A 56 -11.11 -14.54 8.46
CA THR A 56 -10.35 -15.75 8.10
C THR A 56 -9.45 -16.18 9.27
N VAL A 57 -9.45 -17.46 9.58
CA VAL A 57 -8.76 -18.12 10.70
C VAL A 57 -9.36 -17.80 12.08
N THR A 58 -9.49 -16.53 12.45
CA THR A 58 -9.86 -16.10 13.82
C THR A 58 -11.36 -15.91 14.01
N GLY A 59 -12.11 -15.69 12.95
CA GLY A 59 -13.51 -15.24 13.00
C GLY A 59 -13.68 -13.75 13.33
N GLU A 60 -12.61 -13.09 13.78
CA GLU A 60 -12.60 -11.68 14.18
C GLU A 60 -12.30 -10.75 13.02
N SER A 61 -12.58 -9.46 13.21
CA SER A 61 -12.28 -8.41 12.23
C SER A 61 -11.61 -7.23 12.92
N ALA A 62 -10.56 -6.71 12.29
CA ALA A 62 -9.86 -5.50 12.67
C ALA A 62 -9.86 -4.51 11.49
N ASP A 63 -10.10 -3.24 11.79
CA ASP A 63 -10.10 -2.11 10.83
C ASP A 63 -9.41 -0.88 11.46
N SER A 64 -8.41 -1.13 12.30
CA SER A 64 -7.67 -0.13 13.07
C SER A 64 -6.30 0.20 12.52
N GLY A 65 -5.83 -0.47 11.49
CA GLY A 65 -4.60 -0.13 10.77
C GLY A 65 -4.63 1.30 10.24
N HIS A 66 -3.48 1.85 9.93
CA HIS A 66 -3.30 3.25 9.52
C HIS A 66 -3.16 3.33 8.01
N LEU A 67 -3.96 4.17 7.35
CA LEU A 67 -3.90 4.38 5.91
C LEU A 67 -3.84 5.86 5.58
N LEU A 68 -2.73 6.32 4.98
CA LEU A 68 -2.59 7.63 4.38
C LEU A 68 -3.00 7.53 2.90
N TYR A 69 -4.11 8.14 2.53
CA TYR A 69 -4.73 7.92 1.21
C TYR A 69 -5.15 9.20 0.50
N VAL A 70 -5.31 9.07 -0.80
CA VAL A 70 -6.07 9.98 -1.67
C VAL A 70 -7.22 9.20 -2.32
N GLU A 71 -8.30 9.90 -2.68
CA GLU A 71 -9.41 9.31 -3.42
C GLU A 71 -9.18 9.46 -4.93
N ILE A 72 -9.24 8.33 -5.65
CA ILE A 72 -9.00 8.27 -7.10
C ILE A 72 -10.23 7.68 -7.81
N THR A 73 -10.57 8.27 -8.94
CA THR A 73 -11.61 7.78 -9.86
C THR A 73 -10.98 7.21 -11.11
N GLY A 74 -11.44 6.03 -11.56
CA GLY A 74 -10.98 5.35 -12.78
C GLY A 74 -9.64 4.65 -12.62
N ASP A 75 -8.97 4.41 -13.74
CA ASP A 75 -7.72 3.64 -13.82
C ASP A 75 -6.54 4.42 -13.26
N PHE A 76 -5.61 3.72 -12.61
CA PHE A 76 -4.39 4.31 -12.06
C PHE A 76 -3.27 3.28 -11.89
N VAL A 77 -2.05 3.79 -11.73
CA VAL A 77 -0.86 3.09 -11.24
C VAL A 77 -0.39 3.83 -10.00
N ALA A 78 -0.31 3.14 -8.85
CA ALA A 78 0.24 3.67 -7.60
C ALA A 78 1.55 2.95 -7.27
N GLU A 79 2.56 3.71 -6.88
CA GLU A 79 3.90 3.21 -6.57
C GLU A 79 4.43 3.82 -5.28
N THR A 80 5.20 3.02 -4.55
CA THR A 80 5.94 3.45 -3.37
C THR A 80 7.21 2.63 -3.19
N LYS A 81 8.16 3.20 -2.43
CA LYS A 81 9.30 2.49 -1.86
C LYS A 81 9.16 2.50 -0.35
N VAL A 82 9.35 1.35 0.26
CA VAL A 82 9.15 1.10 1.69
C VAL A 82 10.42 0.55 2.33
N ALA A 83 10.72 0.99 3.55
CA ALA A 83 11.74 0.42 4.42
C ALA A 83 11.14 0.17 5.80
N GLY A 84 11.15 -1.08 6.29
CA GLY A 84 10.56 -1.45 7.57
C GLY A 84 11.56 -2.09 8.53
N ASP A 85 11.53 -1.65 9.79
CA ASP A 85 12.24 -2.29 10.90
C ASP A 85 11.22 -3.13 11.68
N PHE A 86 10.94 -4.33 11.15
CA PHE A 86 9.94 -5.28 11.69
C PHE A 86 10.38 -5.78 13.07
N ALA A 87 9.53 -5.59 14.08
CA ALA A 87 9.84 -5.93 15.47
C ALA A 87 9.10 -7.18 15.95
N HIS A 88 7.86 -7.36 15.48
CA HIS A 88 6.99 -8.44 15.94
C HIS A 88 6.34 -9.17 14.77
N GLN A 89 5.84 -10.37 15.05
CA GLN A 89 5.06 -11.14 14.09
C GLN A 89 3.88 -10.30 13.57
N TYR A 90 3.62 -10.41 12.27
CA TYR A 90 2.57 -9.70 11.55
C TYR A 90 2.72 -8.18 11.46
N ASP A 91 3.84 -7.59 11.88
CA ASP A 91 4.14 -6.21 11.50
C ASP A 91 4.13 -6.11 9.98
N HIS A 92 3.37 -5.16 9.42
CA HIS A 92 3.25 -5.06 7.97
C HIS A 92 3.02 -3.63 7.48
N ALA A 93 3.52 -3.34 6.28
CA ALA A 93 3.36 -2.04 5.64
C ALA A 93 3.47 -2.13 4.12
N GLY A 94 2.83 -1.20 3.41
CA GLY A 94 2.88 -1.16 1.95
C GLY A 94 1.82 -0.28 1.32
N LEU A 95 1.23 -0.74 0.21
CA LEU A 95 0.15 -0.08 -0.54
C LEU A 95 -1.21 -0.72 -0.25
N MET A 96 -2.22 0.12 -0.12
CA MET A 96 -3.60 -0.33 0.03
C MET A 96 -4.51 0.34 -1.02
N LEU A 97 -5.39 -0.49 -1.59
CA LEU A 97 -6.54 -0.10 -2.39
C LEU A 97 -7.81 -0.45 -1.61
N ARG A 98 -8.65 0.56 -1.31
CA ARG A 98 -9.78 0.35 -0.40
C ARG A 98 -11.03 1.07 -0.91
N GLN A 99 -12.14 0.36 -0.98
CA GLN A 99 -13.46 0.93 -1.14
C GLN A 99 -14.08 1.23 0.24
N ASP A 100 -14.16 0.23 1.10
CA ASP A 100 -14.78 0.31 2.43
C ASP A 100 -14.13 -0.72 3.39
N ALA A 101 -14.72 -0.92 4.58
CA ALA A 101 -14.20 -1.83 5.60
C ALA A 101 -14.25 -3.31 5.19
N THR A 102 -15.00 -3.66 4.15
CA THR A 102 -15.23 -5.05 3.72
C THR A 102 -14.64 -5.39 2.35
N HIS A 103 -14.24 -4.35 1.58
CA HIS A 103 -13.69 -4.50 0.24
C HIS A 103 -12.40 -3.70 0.11
N TRP A 104 -11.27 -4.39 0.21
CA TRP A 104 -9.93 -3.81 0.08
C TRP A 104 -8.88 -4.84 -0.30
N LEU A 105 -7.78 -4.36 -0.80
CA LEU A 105 -6.56 -5.12 -1.08
C LEU A 105 -5.38 -4.38 -0.46
N LYS A 106 -4.51 -5.11 0.24
CA LYS A 106 -3.21 -4.60 0.69
C LYS A 106 -2.09 -5.44 0.08
N ALA A 107 -1.03 -4.76 -0.32
CA ALA A 107 0.22 -5.34 -0.81
C ALA A 107 1.35 -4.85 0.08
N ASP A 108 2.11 -5.74 0.67
CA ASP A 108 3.03 -5.41 1.75
C ASP A 108 4.25 -6.33 1.81
N ALA A 109 5.19 -5.97 2.68
CA ALA A 109 5.98 -6.95 3.40
C ALA A 109 5.35 -7.13 4.77
N GLU A 110 5.22 -8.38 5.19
CA GLU A 110 4.70 -8.77 6.49
C GLU A 110 5.68 -9.72 7.18
N ASN A 111 5.96 -9.47 8.47
CA ASN A 111 6.83 -10.33 9.26
C ASN A 111 6.10 -11.62 9.57
N ASP A 112 6.46 -12.70 8.91
CA ASP A 112 5.79 -13.99 9.00
C ASP A 112 5.95 -14.68 10.37
N PRO A 113 5.24 -15.80 10.62
CA PRO A 113 5.34 -16.54 11.88
C PRO A 113 6.74 -17.07 12.23
N VAL A 114 7.65 -17.16 11.27
CA VAL A 114 9.05 -17.58 11.52
C VAL A 114 9.99 -16.39 11.67
N GLY A 115 9.48 -15.14 11.63
CA GLY A 115 10.25 -13.92 11.85
C GLY A 115 11.01 -13.44 10.62
N THR A 116 10.57 -13.81 9.42
CA THR A 116 11.15 -13.37 8.17
C THR A 116 10.13 -12.49 7.42
N PRO A 117 10.44 -11.21 7.15
CA PRO A 117 9.56 -10.39 6.34
C PRO A 117 9.40 -10.99 4.94
N THR A 118 8.15 -11.19 4.50
CA THR A 118 7.80 -11.74 3.19
C THR A 118 6.88 -10.79 2.44
N LEU A 119 7.11 -10.64 1.14
CA LEU A 119 6.19 -9.91 0.27
C LEU A 119 4.92 -10.72 0.07
N GLY A 120 3.79 -10.07 0.22
CA GLY A 120 2.48 -10.70 0.12
C GLY A 120 1.38 -9.77 -0.35
N VAL A 121 0.20 -10.35 -0.48
CA VAL A 121 -1.02 -9.64 -0.83
C VAL A 121 -2.18 -10.23 -0.04
N VAL A 122 -2.95 -9.37 0.61
CA VAL A 122 -4.24 -9.74 1.19
C VAL A 122 -5.35 -9.11 0.36
N VAL A 123 -6.29 -9.94 -0.07
CA VAL A 123 -7.51 -9.51 -0.76
C VAL A 123 -8.69 -9.74 0.14
N THR A 124 -9.46 -8.72 0.42
CA THR A 124 -10.64 -8.81 1.28
C THR A 124 -11.92 -8.51 0.50
N ARG A 125 -12.82 -9.47 0.51
CA ARG A 125 -14.22 -9.42 0.06
C ARG A 125 -15.04 -10.09 1.13
N GLU A 126 -15.44 -9.33 2.16
CA GLU A 126 -16.06 -9.82 3.40
C GLU A 126 -15.14 -10.70 4.26
N THR A 127 -14.26 -11.47 3.67
CA THR A 127 -13.23 -12.28 4.34
C THR A 127 -11.87 -12.02 3.70
N SER A 128 -10.80 -12.07 4.50
CA SER A 128 -9.44 -11.88 4.03
C SER A 128 -8.87 -13.15 3.43
N ASP A 129 -8.25 -13.03 2.26
CA ASP A 129 -7.52 -14.06 1.53
C ASP A 129 -6.07 -13.62 1.42
N TRP A 130 -5.17 -14.26 2.16
CA TRP A 130 -3.76 -13.91 2.27
C TRP A 130 -2.88 -14.84 1.46
N SER A 131 -1.96 -14.28 0.71
CA SER A 131 -0.94 -15.01 -0.02
C SER A 131 0.43 -14.38 0.21
N VAL A 132 1.45 -15.23 0.39
CA VAL A 132 2.85 -14.84 0.49
C VAL A 132 3.61 -15.28 -0.76
N SER A 133 4.68 -14.56 -1.09
CA SER A 133 5.50 -14.82 -2.28
C SER A 133 6.94 -15.12 -1.91
N ARG A 134 7.78 -14.11 -1.76
CA ARG A 134 9.22 -14.25 -1.51
C ARG A 134 9.66 -13.42 -0.31
N PRO A 135 10.82 -13.72 0.30
CA PRO A 135 11.40 -12.85 1.31
C PRO A 135 11.48 -11.40 0.82
N ALA A 136 11.10 -10.46 1.68
CA ALA A 136 11.20 -9.04 1.40
C ALA A 136 12.66 -8.58 1.59
N PRO A 137 13.22 -7.79 0.66
CA PRO A 137 14.47 -7.09 0.93
C PRO A 137 14.25 -6.00 1.98
N LYS A 138 15.34 -5.46 2.53
CA LYS A 138 15.28 -4.39 3.55
C LYS A 138 14.51 -3.16 3.06
N GLU A 139 14.68 -2.82 1.79
CA GLU A 139 13.88 -1.83 1.08
C GLU A 139 13.23 -2.50 -0.12
N TYR A 140 11.97 -2.26 -0.33
CA TYR A 140 11.18 -2.88 -1.40
C TYR A 140 10.27 -1.88 -2.08
N LEU A 141 10.08 -2.08 -3.39
CA LEU A 141 9.16 -1.27 -4.18
C LEU A 141 7.90 -2.06 -4.47
N LEU A 142 6.78 -1.38 -4.33
CA LEU A 142 5.46 -1.91 -4.64
C LEU A 142 4.77 -1.06 -5.70
N ARG A 143 4.08 -1.72 -6.61
CA ARG A 143 3.20 -1.11 -7.60
C ARG A 143 1.84 -1.80 -7.55
N LEU A 144 0.80 -0.98 -7.53
CA LEU A 144 -0.58 -1.41 -7.64
C LEU A 144 -1.18 -0.72 -8.87
N GLU A 145 -1.63 -1.50 -9.84
CA GLU A 145 -2.24 -1.01 -11.08
C GLU A 145 -3.69 -1.46 -11.16
N ARG A 146 -4.60 -0.51 -11.42
CA ARG A 146 -6.02 -0.77 -11.69
C ARG A 146 -6.36 -0.38 -13.12
N ARG A 147 -7.05 -1.30 -13.83
CA ARG A 147 -7.65 -1.06 -15.16
C ARG A 147 -9.06 -1.63 -15.18
N GLY A 148 -10.06 -0.80 -14.95
CA GLY A 148 -11.42 -1.25 -14.69
C GLY A 148 -11.47 -2.15 -13.47
N ASP A 149 -11.92 -3.40 -13.65
CA ASP A 149 -11.97 -4.43 -12.61
C ASP A 149 -10.67 -5.25 -12.49
N LEU A 150 -9.74 -5.11 -13.41
CA LEU A 150 -8.44 -5.77 -13.32
C LEU A 150 -7.56 -5.01 -12.34
N VAL A 151 -7.00 -5.74 -11.36
CA VAL A 151 -5.97 -5.23 -10.46
C VAL A 151 -4.74 -6.11 -10.55
N GLU A 152 -3.57 -5.48 -10.71
CA GLU A 152 -2.26 -6.13 -10.66
C GLU A 152 -1.45 -5.53 -9.52
N VAL A 153 -0.79 -6.40 -8.77
CA VAL A 153 0.20 -6.05 -7.75
C VAL A 153 1.57 -6.54 -8.21
N LYS A 154 2.54 -5.66 -8.18
CA LYS A 154 3.91 -5.94 -8.63
C LYS A 154 4.92 -5.46 -7.60
N THR A 155 6.10 -6.05 -7.62
CA THR A 155 7.28 -5.62 -6.86
C THR A 155 8.48 -5.45 -7.77
N SER A 156 9.43 -4.63 -7.34
CA SER A 156 10.70 -4.42 -8.04
C SER A 156 11.83 -4.27 -7.03
N ASP A 157 13.03 -4.64 -7.44
CA ASP A 157 14.25 -4.43 -6.66
C ASP A 157 14.99 -3.15 -7.10
N ASP A 158 14.72 -2.64 -8.31
CA ASP A 158 15.44 -1.51 -8.93
C ASP A 158 14.53 -0.39 -9.47
N GLY A 159 13.21 -0.57 -9.42
CA GLY A 159 12.22 0.36 -9.96
C GLY A 159 12.07 0.34 -11.49
N ARG A 160 12.82 -0.52 -12.19
CA ARG A 160 12.80 -0.65 -13.65
C ARG A 160 12.08 -1.91 -14.11
N GLU A 161 12.48 -3.05 -13.57
CA GLU A 161 11.86 -4.34 -13.85
C GLU A 161 10.86 -4.69 -12.74
N TRP A 162 9.63 -5.06 -13.12
CA TRP A 162 8.53 -5.32 -12.21
C TRP A 162 8.05 -6.76 -12.33
N SER A 163 8.14 -7.50 -11.24
CA SER A 163 7.65 -8.87 -11.12
C SER A 163 6.23 -8.90 -10.57
N LEU A 164 5.37 -9.71 -11.17
CA LEU A 164 3.99 -9.88 -10.72
C LEU A 164 3.95 -10.64 -9.39
N LEU A 165 3.27 -10.07 -8.39
CA LEU A 165 2.92 -10.74 -7.13
C LEU A 165 1.51 -11.33 -7.20
N ARG A 166 0.55 -10.56 -7.74
CA ARG A 166 -0.85 -11.01 -7.86
C ARG A 166 -1.55 -10.29 -9.02
N GLN A 167 -2.41 -11.03 -9.72
CA GLN A 167 -3.36 -10.50 -10.69
C GLN A 167 -4.75 -11.04 -10.36
N LEU A 168 -5.75 -10.17 -10.35
CA LEU A 168 -7.11 -10.57 -9.99
C LEU A 168 -8.16 -9.63 -10.60
N THR A 169 -9.39 -10.15 -10.74
CA THR A 169 -10.57 -9.32 -10.94
C THR A 169 -11.05 -8.80 -9.60
N PHE A 170 -11.11 -7.49 -9.43
CA PHE A 170 -11.51 -6.83 -8.19
C PHE A 170 -12.44 -5.65 -8.48
N PRO A 171 -13.74 -5.89 -8.67
CA PRO A 171 -14.70 -4.83 -8.96
C PRO A 171 -14.82 -3.87 -7.78
N LEU A 172 -14.62 -2.58 -8.06
CA LEU A 172 -14.72 -1.50 -7.07
C LEU A 172 -15.50 -0.34 -7.66
N ARG A 173 -16.25 0.35 -6.82
CA ARG A 173 -16.98 1.57 -7.19
C ARG A 173 -16.11 2.78 -6.91
N ASP A 174 -16.07 3.70 -7.86
CA ASP A 174 -15.38 4.97 -7.70
C ASP A 174 -16.14 5.95 -6.77
N PRO A 175 -15.43 6.84 -6.06
CA PRO A 175 -13.98 6.86 -5.93
C PRO A 175 -13.46 5.78 -4.98
N VAL A 176 -12.21 5.35 -5.18
CA VAL A 176 -11.51 4.41 -4.30
C VAL A 176 -10.39 5.13 -3.53
N LYS A 177 -10.11 4.67 -2.32
CA LYS A 177 -8.97 5.14 -1.52
C LYS A 177 -7.73 4.35 -1.90
N VAL A 178 -6.66 5.05 -2.23
CA VAL A 178 -5.37 4.47 -2.59
C VAL A 178 -4.27 5.18 -1.80
N GLY A 179 -3.37 4.42 -1.17
CA GLY A 179 -2.31 5.03 -0.39
C GLY A 179 -1.40 4.08 0.37
N LEU A 180 -0.66 4.65 1.30
CA LEU A 180 0.33 3.99 2.14
C LEU A 180 -0.32 3.50 3.42
N PHE A 181 -0.04 2.26 3.80
CA PHE A 181 -0.58 1.74 5.05
C PHE A 181 0.50 1.08 5.91
N ALA A 182 0.25 1.05 7.22
CA ALA A 182 1.06 0.33 8.20
C ALA A 182 0.20 -0.17 9.36
N ALA A 183 0.58 -1.31 9.94
CA ALA A 183 -0.05 -1.87 11.11
C ALA A 183 0.89 -2.80 11.89
N CYS A 184 0.64 -2.98 13.20
CA CYS A 184 1.35 -3.89 14.08
C CYS A 184 0.36 -4.66 14.96
N PRO A 185 -0.12 -5.84 14.50
CA PRO A 185 -1.23 -6.58 15.13
C PRO A 185 -0.91 -7.11 16.53
N ILE A 186 0.34 -7.39 16.85
CA ILE A 186 0.72 -7.99 18.13
C ILE A 186 1.06 -6.94 19.17
N LYS A 187 1.97 -5.99 18.83
CA LYS A 187 2.48 -5.00 19.78
C LYS A 187 3.16 -3.85 19.05
N ALA A 188 3.10 -2.64 19.65
CA ALA A 188 3.86 -1.48 19.19
C ALA A 188 5.38 -1.72 19.17
N GLY A 189 6.11 -0.95 18.37
CA GLY A 189 7.57 -1.04 18.19
C GLY A 189 8.00 -1.27 16.75
N PHE A 190 7.05 -1.39 15.83
CA PHE A 190 7.32 -1.39 14.40
C PHE A 190 7.58 0.04 13.90
N HIS A 191 8.67 0.22 13.17
CA HIS A 191 9.01 1.49 12.53
C HIS A 191 9.08 1.27 11.02
N VAL A 192 8.28 2.03 10.27
CA VAL A 192 8.29 1.97 8.80
C VAL A 192 8.52 3.35 8.21
N ARG A 193 9.17 3.40 7.05
CA ARG A 193 9.41 4.60 6.28
C ARG A 193 8.98 4.41 4.84
N PHE A 194 8.34 5.44 4.29
CA PHE A 194 7.94 5.54 2.89
C PHE A 194 8.71 6.67 2.21
N ASP A 195 9.37 6.36 1.10
CA ASP A 195 10.17 7.31 0.32
C ASP A 195 9.27 8.26 -0.49
N TYR A 196 8.24 7.70 -1.12
CA TYR A 196 7.28 8.47 -1.91
C TYR A 196 5.94 7.75 -2.04
N LEU A 197 4.92 8.49 -2.50
CA LEU A 197 3.70 7.95 -3.08
C LEU A 197 3.46 8.63 -4.43
N ARG A 198 3.63 7.90 -5.52
CA ARG A 198 3.34 8.38 -6.87
C ARG A 198 2.14 7.68 -7.45
N ILE A 199 1.19 8.46 -7.98
CA ILE A 199 0.00 7.93 -8.64
C ILE A 199 -0.13 8.58 -10.01
N THR A 200 -0.25 7.74 -11.04
CA THR A 200 -0.37 8.19 -12.44
C THR A 200 -1.55 7.51 -13.15
N ARG A 201 -1.98 8.04 -14.27
CA ARG A 201 -2.82 7.29 -15.21
C ARG A 201 -1.97 6.22 -15.90
N PRO A 202 -2.49 5.01 -16.09
CA PRO A 202 -1.77 4.00 -16.86
C PRO A 202 -1.68 4.43 -18.33
N PRO A 203 -0.61 4.05 -19.03
CA PRO A 203 -0.51 4.32 -20.46
C PRO A 203 -1.69 3.69 -21.21
N ALA A 204 -2.13 4.34 -22.29
CA ALA A 204 -3.18 3.78 -23.15
C ALA A 204 -2.79 2.38 -23.62
N LYS A 205 -3.74 1.44 -23.65
CA LYS A 205 -3.50 0.13 -24.26
C LYS A 205 -3.19 0.34 -25.75
N LYS A 206 -2.05 -0.16 -26.16
CA LYS A 206 -1.70 -0.24 -27.60
C LYS A 206 -2.59 -1.25 -28.29
#